data_af7df0285a1785e20d6d030d7a5bacdf
#
_entry.id   af7df0285a1785e20d6d030d7a5bacdf
#
_cell.length_a   1.000
_cell.length_b   1.000
_cell.length_c   1.000
_cell.angle_alpha   90.00
_cell.angle_beta   90.00
_cell.angle_gamma   90.00
#
_symmetry.space_group_name_H-M   'P 1'
#
loop_
_entity.id
_entity.type
_entity.pdbx_description
1 polymer ?
#
loop_
_entity_poly.entity_id
_entity_poly.type
_entity_poly.pdbx_seq_one_letter_code
_entity_poly.pdbx_strand_id
1 'polypeptide(L)'
;VSLSEGGVSFHAAQPPAPGSVLAIRMTLLPAWVGIAVYGIVVAAGAGERNVAVNFEQLQDADRQIIARHVMQVQMAEQRRARESG
;
A
#
# COMPACT_ATOMS: atom_id res chain seq x y z
N VAL A 1 -6.26 -1.80 -4.68
CA VAL A 1 -5.06 -1.61 -3.89
C VAL A 1 -5.28 -0.49 -2.89
N SER A 2 -4.98 -0.75 -1.64
CA SER A 2 -5.07 0.23 -0.57
C SER A 2 -3.70 0.35 0.10
N LEU A 3 -3.19 1.58 0.21
CA LEU A 3 -1.87 1.85 0.76
C LEU A 3 -1.99 2.78 1.98
N SER A 4 -1.26 2.45 3.04
CA SER A 4 -1.13 3.28 4.24
C SER A 4 0.34 3.28 4.69
N GLU A 5 0.65 4.07 5.72
CA GLU A 5 2.00 4.10 6.28
C GLU A 5 2.43 2.76 6.87
N GLY A 6 1.48 1.95 7.34
CA GLY A 6 1.77 0.68 7.99
C GLY A 6 1.75 -0.52 7.08
N GLY A 7 1.17 -0.41 5.88
CA GLY A 7 1.03 -1.57 5.03
C GLY A 7 0.28 -1.32 3.75
N VAL A 8 0.05 -2.39 3.02
CA VAL A 8 -0.65 -2.35 1.74
C VAL A 8 -1.57 -3.57 1.64
N SER A 9 -2.72 -3.40 0.99
CA SER A 9 -3.59 -4.51 0.65
C SER A 9 -3.85 -4.54 -0.85
N PHE A 10 -3.97 -5.73 -1.40
CA PHE A 10 -4.15 -5.92 -2.84
C PHE A 10 -4.81 -7.27 -3.11
N HIS A 11 -5.25 -7.46 -4.35
CA HIS A 11 -5.79 -8.73 -4.81
C HIS A 11 -4.71 -9.56 -5.48
N ALA A 12 -4.70 -10.85 -5.22
CA ALA A 12 -3.78 -11.79 -5.86
C ALA A 12 -4.51 -13.07 -6.24
N ALA A 13 -4.22 -13.59 -7.44
CA ALA A 13 -4.82 -14.83 -7.93
C ALA A 13 -4.42 -16.02 -7.06
N GLN A 14 -3.18 -16.00 -6.57
CA GLN A 14 -2.65 -17.03 -5.68
C GLN A 14 -2.08 -16.34 -4.44
N PRO A 15 -2.92 -16.02 -3.43
CA PRO A 15 -2.45 -15.30 -2.25
C PRO A 15 -1.37 -16.09 -1.51
N PRO A 16 -0.28 -15.45 -1.07
CA PRO A 16 0.70 -16.11 -0.23
C PRO A 16 0.12 -16.40 1.14
N ALA A 17 0.67 -17.40 1.82
CA ALA A 17 0.21 -17.76 3.15
C ALA A 17 0.49 -16.66 4.17
N PRO A 18 -0.40 -16.45 5.17
CA PRO A 18 -0.12 -15.54 6.27
C PRO A 18 1.21 -15.90 6.96
N GLY A 19 1.97 -14.88 7.32
CA GLY A 19 3.31 -15.04 7.88
C GLY A 19 4.42 -15.05 6.84
N SER A 20 4.10 -15.12 5.56
CA SER A 20 5.09 -15.04 4.49
C SER A 20 5.72 -13.65 4.43
N VAL A 21 7.01 -13.60 4.13
CA VAL A 21 7.74 -12.35 3.93
C VAL A 21 7.78 -12.04 2.44
N LEU A 22 7.36 -10.84 2.08
CA LEU A 22 7.34 -10.38 0.69
C LEU A 22 8.29 -9.21 0.50
N ALA A 23 9.00 -9.21 -0.61
CA ALA A 23 9.72 -8.03 -1.09
C ALA A 23 8.79 -7.28 -2.06
N ILE A 24 8.46 -6.05 -1.72
CA ILE A 24 7.50 -5.27 -2.47
C ILE A 24 8.20 -4.07 -3.09
N ARG A 25 8.04 -3.91 -4.39
CA ARG A 25 8.48 -2.71 -5.11
C ARG A 25 7.24 -1.95 -5.53
N MET A 26 7.22 -0.67 -5.20
CA MET A 26 6.11 0.21 -5.53
C MET A 26 6.61 1.43 -6.28
N THR A 27 5.83 1.87 -7.27
CA THR A 27 6.03 3.17 -7.88
C THR A 27 4.85 4.05 -7.49
N LEU A 28 5.13 5.15 -6.82
CA LEU A 28 4.10 6.08 -6.36
C LEU A 28 3.89 7.17 -7.40
N LEU A 29 2.69 7.21 -7.94
CA LEU A 29 2.30 8.21 -8.95
C LEU A 29 1.61 9.40 -8.27
N PRO A 30 1.70 10.62 -8.83
CA PRO A 30 2.31 10.97 -10.12
C PRO A 30 3.80 11.28 -10.04
N ALA A 31 4.42 11.24 -8.86
CA ALA A 31 5.81 11.64 -8.67
C ALA A 31 6.83 10.65 -9.23
N TRP A 32 6.41 9.42 -9.58
CA TRP A 32 7.28 8.35 -10.07
C TRP A 32 8.38 7.98 -9.08
N VAL A 33 8.04 7.98 -7.78
CA VAL A 33 8.98 7.60 -6.73
C VAL A 33 8.92 6.10 -6.52
N GLY A 34 10.05 5.43 -6.67
CA GLY A 34 10.17 4.00 -6.43
C GLY A 34 10.53 3.72 -4.97
N ILE A 35 9.82 2.78 -4.36
CA ILE A 35 10.10 2.32 -2.99
C ILE A 35 10.18 0.81 -3.00
N ALA A 36 11.20 0.27 -2.33
CA ALA A 36 11.34 -1.15 -2.10
C ALA A 36 11.28 -1.42 -0.60
N VAL A 37 10.33 -2.25 -0.19
CA VAL A 37 10.12 -2.58 1.23
C VAL A 37 9.90 -4.06 1.40
N TYR A 38 10.15 -4.56 2.61
CA TYR A 38 9.76 -5.89 3.02
C TYR A 38 8.48 -5.81 3.84
N GLY A 39 7.64 -6.81 3.71
CA GLY A 39 6.41 -6.89 4.48
C GLY A 39 6.07 -8.31 4.85
N ILE A 40 5.25 -8.46 5.88
CA ILE A 40 4.75 -9.76 6.32
C ILE A 40 3.27 -9.82 6.01
N VAL A 41 2.84 -10.91 5.38
CA VAL A 41 1.43 -11.15 5.10
C VAL A 41 0.72 -11.43 6.41
N VAL A 42 -0.27 -10.59 6.76
CA VAL A 42 -1.01 -10.73 8.02
C VAL A 42 -2.38 -11.36 7.81
N ALA A 43 -2.92 -11.24 6.60
CA ALA A 43 -4.18 -11.88 6.25
C ALA A 43 -4.24 -12.13 4.76
N ALA A 44 -4.72 -13.32 4.39
CA ALA A 44 -5.07 -13.63 3.02
C ALA A 44 -6.47 -14.21 3.08
N GLY A 45 -7.47 -13.44 2.64
CA GLY A 45 -8.86 -13.86 2.72
C GLY A 45 -9.13 -15.05 1.80
N ALA A 46 -9.55 -16.17 2.37
CA ALA A 46 -9.99 -17.30 1.58
C ALA A 46 -11.26 -16.91 0.82
N GLY A 47 -11.22 -16.97 -0.49
CA GLY A 47 -12.36 -16.65 -1.34
C GLY A 47 -12.39 -15.24 -1.88
N GLU A 48 -11.79 -14.28 -1.23
CA GLU A 48 -11.74 -12.88 -1.69
C GLU A 48 -10.43 -12.52 -2.38
N ARG A 49 -9.42 -13.36 -2.29
CA ARG A 49 -8.10 -13.16 -2.87
C ARG A 49 -7.43 -11.84 -2.42
N ASN A 50 -7.87 -11.34 -1.28
CA ASN A 50 -7.29 -10.13 -0.69
C ASN A 50 -6.06 -10.49 0.14
N VAL A 51 -4.98 -9.74 -0.07
CA VAL A 51 -3.74 -9.91 0.68
C VAL A 51 -3.48 -8.63 1.45
N ALA A 52 -3.34 -8.73 2.76
CA ALA A 52 -2.95 -7.60 3.61
C ALA A 52 -1.52 -7.84 4.09
N VAL A 53 -0.66 -6.83 3.93
CA VAL A 53 0.76 -6.91 4.26
C VAL A 53 1.12 -5.76 5.17
N ASN A 54 1.76 -6.08 6.31
CA ASN A 54 2.35 -5.06 7.18
C ASN A 54 3.80 -4.83 6.78
N PHE A 55 4.21 -3.58 6.65
CA PHE A 55 5.59 -3.25 6.34
C PHE A 55 6.48 -3.55 7.55
N GLU A 56 7.63 -4.16 7.26
CA GLU A 56 8.66 -4.45 8.25
C GLU A 56 9.88 -3.58 8.02
N GLN A 57 10.45 -3.05 9.10
CA GLN A 57 11.70 -2.28 9.04
C GLN A 57 11.66 -1.13 8.03
N LEU A 58 10.51 -0.47 7.91
CA LEU A 58 10.36 0.66 7.01
C LEU A 58 11.20 1.83 7.53
N GLN A 59 12.09 2.35 6.68
CA GLN A 59 12.92 3.50 7.03
C GLN A 59 12.06 4.75 7.12
N ASP A 60 12.47 5.69 8.00
CA ASP A 60 11.70 6.92 8.21
C ASP A 60 11.54 7.72 6.92
N ALA A 61 12.56 7.77 6.08
CA ALA A 61 12.48 8.48 4.80
C ALA A 61 11.40 7.88 3.89
N ASP A 62 11.34 6.55 3.81
CA ASP A 62 10.34 5.87 2.99
C ASP A 62 8.94 6.03 3.59
N ARG A 63 8.83 5.99 4.91
CA ARG A 63 7.55 6.21 5.60
C ARG A 63 7.00 7.60 5.30
N GLN A 64 7.84 8.62 5.31
CA GLN A 64 7.44 9.98 4.98
C GLN A 64 6.99 10.11 3.53
N ILE A 65 7.65 9.41 2.61
CA ILE A 65 7.26 9.40 1.20
C ILE A 65 5.87 8.78 1.03
N ILE A 66 5.63 7.65 1.68
CA ILE A 66 4.33 6.98 1.64
C ILE A 66 3.24 7.86 2.26
N ALA A 67 3.51 8.46 3.42
CA ALA A 67 2.56 9.32 4.10
C ALA A 67 2.16 10.51 3.23
N ARG A 68 3.14 11.13 2.58
CA ARG A 68 2.89 12.26 1.68
C ARG A 68 2.04 11.82 0.49
N HIS A 69 2.35 10.65 -0.09
CA HIS A 69 1.58 10.12 -1.21
C HIS A 69 0.13 9.84 -0.82
N VAL A 70 -0.09 9.19 0.32
CA VAL A 70 -1.44 8.90 0.82
C VAL A 70 -2.23 10.19 1.03
N MET A 71 -1.59 11.20 1.62
CA MET A 71 -2.21 12.51 1.84
C MET A 71 -2.60 13.18 0.50
N GLN A 72 -1.73 13.14 -0.49
CA GLN A 72 -2.01 13.71 -1.80
C GLN A 72 -3.19 13.03 -2.49
N VAL A 73 -3.26 11.70 -2.40
CA VAL A 73 -4.37 10.94 -2.98
C VAL A 73 -5.68 11.30 -2.29
N GLN A 74 -5.68 11.39 -0.96
CA GLN A 74 -6.89 11.76 -0.21
C GLN A 74 -7.34 13.17 -0.55
N MET A 75 -6.42 14.12 -0.68
CA MET A 75 -6.76 15.48 -1.05
C MET A 75 -7.34 15.55 -2.47
N ALA A 76 -6.79 14.79 -3.40
CA ALA A 76 -7.29 14.72 -4.77
C ALA A 76 -8.69 14.15 -4.81
N GLU A 77 -8.98 13.12 -4.01
CA GLU A 77 -10.31 12.53 -3.90
C GLU A 77 -11.32 13.51 -3.33
N GLN A 78 -10.96 14.25 -2.29
CA GLN A 78 -11.81 15.27 -1.70
C GLN A 78 -12.12 16.39 -2.69
N ARG A 79 -11.12 16.83 -3.44
CA ARG A 79 -11.30 17.85 -4.47
C ARG A 79 -12.25 17.38 -5.55
N ARG A 80 -12.08 16.14 -5.99
CA ARG A 80 -12.94 15.53 -7.02
C ARG A 80 -14.39 15.44 -6.53
N ALA A 81 -14.58 15.06 -5.27
CA ALA A 81 -15.91 14.99 -4.67
C ALA A 81 -16.59 16.36 -4.61
N ARG A 82 -15.84 17.42 -4.32
CA ARG A 82 -16.37 18.80 -4.32
C ARG A 82 -16.78 19.25 -5.73
N GLU A 83 -15.98 18.91 -6.73
CA GLU A 83 -16.25 19.29 -8.11
C GLU A 83 -17.45 18.53 -8.70
N SER A 84 -17.70 17.33 -8.19
CA SER A 84 -18.79 16.47 -8.64
C SER A 84 -20.13 16.79 -7.96
N GLY A 85 -20.09 17.50 -6.88
CA GLY A 85 -21.27 17.85 -6.12
C GLY A 85 -21.80 19.20 -6.55
#